data_c72008f8978d4b211d6c8524942c81ee
#
_entry.id   c72008f8978d4b211d6c8524942c81ee
#
_cell.length_a   1.000
_cell.length_b   1.000
_cell.length_c   1.000
_cell.angle_alpha   90.00
_cell.angle_beta   90.00
_cell.angle_gamma   90.00
#
_symmetry.space_group_name_H-M   'P 1'
#
loop_
_entity.id
_entity.type
_entity.pdbx_description
1 polymer ?
#
loop_
_entity_poly.entity_id
_entity_poly.type
_entity_poly.pdbx_seq_one_letter_code
_entity_poly.pdbx_strand_id
1 'polypeptide(L)'
;MIVHRTERPTAIRASRNDSGEANMKTVATLFTCLLAASLCAATSTCANAASFKTSFDCATAKATVEKLICRDPLLAQMDVELMRLYRLALTDERSVPPPDNVIIDQQFWVDTRNRCASDPVPKTCVIRSYAERAYQLRQGSAIVRTKDPDRLTEGPVAFRCTGLNVLVAATFFITQPGVVYLKWANTSITLNQVQSDVGIRYIGKDALGSYSFWQTDNTAVFQKPGSVAMSCTAEPAG
;
A
#
# COMPACT_ATOMS: atom_id res chain seq x y z
N MET A 1 23.40 11.40 -55.29
CA MET A 1 23.64 10.08 -55.91
C MET A 1 22.90 9.10 -55.03
N ILE A 2 21.57 8.92 -55.30
CA ILE A 2 20.98 7.77 -56.00
C ILE A 2 21.41 6.45 -55.27
N VAL A 3 20.51 5.66 -54.70
CA VAL A 3 19.43 4.84 -55.24
C VAL A 3 18.41 4.41 -54.19
N HIS A 4 17.15 4.62 -54.50
CA HIS A 4 15.94 3.95 -53.94
C HIS A 4 15.99 2.43 -54.11
N ARG A 5 15.46 1.65 -53.14
CA ARG A 5 14.80 0.37 -53.47
C ARG A 5 13.58 0.13 -52.58
N THR A 6 12.46 0.29 -53.23
CA THR A 6 11.14 -0.22 -52.85
C THR A 6 11.01 -1.68 -53.24
N GLU A 7 10.50 -2.53 -52.35
CA GLU A 7 9.87 -3.80 -52.77
C GLU A 7 8.54 -4.01 -52.02
N ARG A 8 7.53 -4.31 -52.80
CA ARG A 8 6.13 -4.52 -52.43
C ARG A 8 5.79 -6.02 -52.24
N PRO A 9 4.58 -6.32 -51.79
CA PRO A 9 4.21 -7.52 -51.06
C PRO A 9 3.76 -8.66 -51.94
N THR A 10 3.84 -9.88 -51.45
CA THR A 10 3.32 -11.09 -52.13
C THR A 10 2.08 -11.60 -51.38
N ALA A 11 0.95 -11.58 -52.11
CA ALA A 11 -0.29 -12.24 -51.77
C ALA A 11 -0.28 -13.70 -52.26
N ILE A 12 -0.71 -14.65 -51.48
CA ILE A 12 -1.07 -16.01 -51.91
C ILE A 12 -2.35 -16.39 -51.15
N ARG A 13 -3.47 -16.29 -51.83
CA ARG A 13 -4.28 -17.20 -52.64
C ARG A 13 -4.99 -18.29 -51.85
N ALA A 14 -6.30 -18.15 -51.81
CA ALA A 14 -7.28 -19.09 -51.32
C ALA A 14 -7.27 -20.41 -52.13
N SER A 15 -7.55 -21.50 -51.45
CA SER A 15 -7.98 -22.74 -52.08
C SER A 15 -9.31 -23.19 -51.48
N ARG A 16 -10.28 -23.24 -52.36
CA ARG A 16 -11.65 -23.75 -52.20
C ARG A 16 -11.67 -25.13 -52.84
N ASN A 17 -12.24 -26.11 -52.23
CA ASN A 17 -12.86 -27.31 -52.81
C ASN A 17 -13.63 -28.00 -51.69
N ASP A 18 -14.77 -28.35 -51.84
CA ASP A 18 -15.89 -28.68 -52.75
C ASP A 18 -16.52 -29.98 -52.23
N SER A 19 -17.80 -29.92 -52.09
CA SER A 19 -18.84 -30.94 -52.32
C SER A 19 -18.74 -32.36 -51.75
N GLY A 20 -19.80 -32.73 -51.06
CA GLY A 20 -20.17 -34.10 -50.73
C GLY A 20 -21.59 -34.20 -50.14
N GLU A 21 -22.61 -34.09 -51.01
CA GLU A 21 -24.01 -34.49 -50.69
C GLU A 21 -24.12 -36.00 -50.58
N ALA A 22 -24.96 -36.46 -49.70
CA ALA A 22 -26.05 -37.46 -49.78
C ALA A 22 -26.15 -38.29 -48.50
N ASN A 23 -27.22 -38.43 -47.81
CA ASN A 23 -28.41 -39.14 -48.14
C ASN A 23 -29.32 -39.32 -46.93
N MET A 24 -30.53 -39.10 -47.09
CA MET A 24 -31.67 -39.17 -46.20
C MET A 24 -32.01 -40.64 -45.87
N LYS A 25 -32.12 -41.00 -44.61
CA LYS A 25 -33.01 -42.08 -44.16
C LYS A 25 -33.60 -41.76 -42.78
N THR A 26 -34.89 -41.50 -42.86
CA THR A 26 -35.86 -41.38 -41.77
C THR A 26 -35.94 -42.68 -40.96
N VAL A 27 -35.73 -42.57 -39.64
CA VAL A 27 -36.27 -43.56 -38.71
C VAL A 27 -36.88 -42.78 -37.53
N ALA A 28 -38.19 -42.82 -37.48
CA ALA A 28 -38.99 -42.35 -36.37
C ALA A 28 -38.87 -43.39 -35.21
N THR A 29 -38.40 -42.95 -34.10
CA THR A 29 -38.51 -43.71 -32.85
C THR A 29 -39.00 -42.75 -31.74
N LEU A 30 -40.26 -42.97 -31.38
CA LEU A 30 -40.90 -42.40 -30.20
C LEU A 30 -40.13 -42.82 -28.94
N PHE A 31 -39.52 -41.85 -28.26
CA PHE A 31 -39.09 -42.04 -26.89
C PHE A 31 -39.71 -40.99 -25.98
N THR A 32 -40.49 -41.51 -25.08
CA THR A 32 -41.15 -40.88 -23.95
C THR A 32 -40.27 -39.89 -23.22
N CYS A 33 -40.68 -38.62 -23.09
CA CYS A 33 -40.11 -37.62 -22.18
C CYS A 33 -40.38 -37.97 -20.75
N LEU A 34 -39.37 -38.43 -20.02
CA LEU A 34 -39.30 -38.38 -18.59
C LEU A 34 -38.73 -37.05 -18.17
N LEU A 35 -39.59 -36.17 -17.67
CA LEU A 35 -39.21 -34.92 -17.00
C LEU A 35 -38.48 -35.23 -15.73
N ALA A 36 -37.14 -35.23 -15.76
CA ALA A 36 -36.32 -35.18 -14.59
C ALA A 36 -36.09 -33.66 -14.26
N ALA A 37 -36.88 -33.17 -13.33
CA ALA A 37 -36.65 -31.86 -12.72
C ALA A 37 -35.36 -31.91 -11.87
N SER A 38 -34.21 -31.58 -12.47
CA SER A 38 -32.97 -31.35 -11.72
C SER A 38 -33.11 -30.05 -10.93
N LEU A 39 -33.39 -30.15 -9.62
CA LEU A 39 -33.18 -29.06 -8.70
C LEU A 39 -31.65 -28.76 -8.67
N CYS A 40 -31.22 -27.74 -9.39
CA CYS A 40 -29.93 -27.08 -9.16
C CYS A 40 -30.00 -26.38 -7.80
N ALA A 41 -29.60 -27.08 -6.74
CA ALA A 41 -29.25 -26.44 -5.48
C ALA A 41 -28.05 -25.54 -5.75
N ALA A 42 -28.31 -24.24 -5.94
CA ALA A 42 -27.29 -23.22 -5.95
C ALA A 42 -26.64 -23.18 -4.57
N THR A 43 -25.57 -23.95 -4.38
CA THR A 43 -24.68 -23.79 -3.25
C THR A 43 -23.99 -22.45 -3.42
N SER A 44 -24.52 -21.41 -2.77
CA SER A 44 -23.83 -20.14 -2.60
C SER A 44 -22.58 -20.43 -1.77
N THR A 45 -21.48 -20.70 -2.45
CA THR A 45 -20.16 -20.68 -1.83
C THR A 45 -19.93 -19.22 -1.43
N CYS A 46 -20.16 -18.91 -0.15
CA CYS A 46 -19.63 -17.68 0.43
C CYS A 46 -18.12 -17.73 0.23
N ALA A 47 -17.62 -17.01 -0.78
CA ALA A 47 -16.21 -16.77 -0.94
C ALA A 47 -15.76 -16.04 0.34
N ASN A 48 -15.14 -16.77 1.27
CA ASN A 48 -14.45 -16.16 2.39
C ASN A 48 -13.39 -15.25 1.78
N ALA A 49 -13.58 -13.93 1.87
CA ALA A 49 -12.57 -12.97 1.49
C ALA A 49 -11.31 -13.34 2.26
N ALA A 50 -10.22 -13.60 1.54
CA ALA A 50 -8.94 -13.93 2.16
C ALA A 50 -8.60 -12.84 3.19
N SER A 51 -8.40 -13.23 4.45
CA SER A 51 -7.93 -12.32 5.47
C SER A 51 -6.41 -12.40 5.53
N PHE A 52 -5.77 -11.24 5.60
CA PHE A 52 -4.32 -11.13 5.73
C PHE A 52 -3.92 -11.28 7.21
N LYS A 53 -2.67 -11.69 7.45
CA LYS A 53 -2.14 -11.76 8.81
C LYS A 53 -2.10 -10.36 9.43
N THR A 54 -2.74 -10.19 10.58
CA THR A 54 -2.78 -8.96 11.37
C THR A 54 -2.23 -9.20 12.78
N SER A 55 -2.08 -8.16 13.59
CA SER A 55 -1.67 -8.25 14.98
C SER A 55 -2.78 -8.75 15.92
N PHE A 56 -4.01 -8.80 15.43
CA PHE A 56 -5.21 -9.26 16.13
C PHE A 56 -5.95 -10.32 15.31
N ASP A 57 -6.89 -11.04 15.93
CA ASP A 57 -7.70 -12.05 15.26
C ASP A 57 -8.82 -11.40 14.43
N CYS A 58 -8.74 -11.54 13.11
CA CYS A 58 -9.72 -11.03 12.16
C CYS A 58 -11.11 -11.68 12.32
N ALA A 59 -11.21 -12.87 12.87
CA ALA A 59 -12.49 -13.52 13.13
C ALA A 59 -13.29 -12.79 14.23
N THR A 60 -12.58 -12.09 15.12
CA THR A 60 -13.19 -11.32 16.22
C THR A 60 -13.32 -9.82 15.93
N ALA A 61 -12.89 -9.36 14.75
CA ALA A 61 -12.92 -7.95 14.35
C ALA A 61 -14.34 -7.39 14.34
N LYS A 62 -14.60 -6.38 15.18
CA LYS A 62 -15.90 -5.74 15.31
C LYS A 62 -15.95 -4.37 14.66
N ALA A 63 -14.92 -3.55 14.87
CA ALA A 63 -14.85 -2.20 14.33
C ALA A 63 -14.69 -2.20 12.80
N THR A 64 -15.29 -1.21 12.15
CA THR A 64 -15.20 -1.06 10.67
C THR A 64 -13.76 -0.97 10.19
N VAL A 65 -12.90 -0.25 10.94
CA VAL A 65 -11.48 -0.12 10.61
C VAL A 65 -10.74 -1.44 10.77
N GLU A 66 -11.03 -2.24 11.80
CA GLU A 66 -10.44 -3.58 11.96
C GLU A 66 -10.78 -4.49 10.76
N LYS A 67 -12.06 -4.49 10.34
CA LYS A 67 -12.50 -5.24 9.16
C LYS A 67 -11.81 -4.75 7.88
N LEU A 68 -11.55 -3.44 7.76
CA LEU A 68 -10.79 -2.87 6.65
C LEU A 68 -9.33 -3.37 6.67
N ILE A 69 -8.67 -3.35 7.83
CA ILE A 69 -7.30 -3.83 8.00
C ILE A 69 -7.20 -5.31 7.61
N CYS A 70 -8.15 -6.13 8.03
CA CYS A 70 -8.17 -7.57 7.71
C CYS A 70 -8.29 -7.88 6.22
N ARG A 71 -8.84 -6.97 5.41
CA ARG A 71 -9.11 -7.17 3.98
C ARG A 71 -8.11 -6.47 3.06
N ASP A 72 -7.23 -5.66 3.62
CA ASP A 72 -6.26 -4.87 2.85
C ASP A 72 -4.84 -5.32 3.18
N PRO A 73 -4.07 -5.83 2.20
CA PRO A 73 -2.74 -6.37 2.44
C PRO A 73 -1.75 -5.32 2.95
N LEU A 74 -1.86 -4.08 2.50
CA LEU A 74 -0.99 -2.99 2.97
C LEU A 74 -1.28 -2.66 4.43
N LEU A 75 -2.56 -2.49 4.78
CA LEU A 75 -2.95 -2.18 6.16
C LEU A 75 -2.60 -3.32 7.12
N ALA A 76 -2.76 -4.57 6.70
CA ALA A 76 -2.38 -5.73 7.50
C ALA A 76 -0.87 -5.78 7.78
N GLN A 77 -0.03 -5.49 6.77
CA GLN A 77 1.42 -5.40 6.95
C GLN A 77 1.80 -4.25 7.89
N MET A 78 1.19 -3.07 7.72
CA MET A 78 1.42 -1.92 8.60
C MET A 78 0.99 -2.22 10.04
N ASP A 79 -0.09 -2.97 10.24
CA ASP A 79 -0.60 -3.38 11.55
C ASP A 79 0.38 -4.31 12.28
N VAL A 80 0.87 -5.36 11.60
CA VAL A 80 1.86 -6.29 12.16
C VAL A 80 3.15 -5.56 12.53
N GLU A 81 3.64 -4.69 11.64
CA GLU A 81 4.85 -3.92 11.89
C GLU A 81 4.67 -2.94 13.06
N LEU A 82 3.55 -2.22 13.11
CA LEU A 82 3.30 -1.30 14.22
C LEU A 82 3.25 -2.01 15.56
N MET A 83 2.61 -3.19 15.63
CA MET A 83 2.59 -3.99 16.85
C MET A 83 4.01 -4.44 17.26
N ARG A 84 4.86 -4.76 16.27
CA ARG A 84 6.28 -5.08 16.53
C ARG A 84 7.00 -3.88 17.14
N LEU A 85 6.86 -2.67 16.55
CA LEU A 85 7.46 -1.44 17.07
C LEU A 85 6.97 -1.12 18.49
N TYR A 86 5.65 -1.26 18.73
CA TYR A 86 5.06 -1.03 20.03
C TYR A 86 5.64 -1.96 21.10
N ARG A 87 5.75 -3.26 20.80
CA ARG A 87 6.35 -4.23 21.75
C ARG A 87 7.80 -3.91 22.04
N LEU A 88 8.59 -3.50 21.05
CA LEU A 88 9.97 -3.07 21.25
C LEU A 88 10.04 -1.80 22.13
N ALA A 89 9.16 -0.82 21.90
CA ALA A 89 9.12 0.40 22.70
C ALA A 89 8.85 0.11 24.19
N LEU A 90 8.04 -0.92 24.49
CA LEU A 90 7.79 -1.34 25.88
C LEU A 90 9.02 -1.95 26.59
N THR A 91 10.02 -2.41 25.84
CA THR A 91 11.27 -2.94 26.39
C THR A 91 12.36 -1.88 26.55
N ASP A 92 12.12 -0.66 26.10
CA ASP A 92 13.08 0.44 26.18
C ASP A 92 12.78 1.33 27.40
N GLU A 93 13.43 1.04 28.51
CA GLU A 93 13.29 1.82 29.75
C GLU A 93 13.68 3.30 29.60
N ARG A 94 14.43 3.64 28.53
CA ARG A 94 14.83 5.01 28.20
C ARG A 94 13.99 5.65 27.11
N SER A 95 12.89 4.99 26.74
CA SER A 95 11.97 5.57 25.74
C SER A 95 11.35 6.88 26.24
N VAL A 96 11.03 7.76 25.30
CA VAL A 96 10.34 9.02 25.55
C VAL A 96 9.09 9.06 24.65
N PRO A 97 7.89 8.92 25.22
CA PRO A 97 7.56 8.78 26.65
C PRO A 97 7.99 7.41 27.22
N PRO A 98 8.05 7.26 28.56
CA PRO A 98 8.36 5.99 29.21
C PRO A 98 7.30 4.90 28.92
N PRO A 99 7.62 3.58 29.11
CA PRO A 99 6.76 2.46 28.71
C PRO A 99 5.32 2.55 29.19
N ASP A 100 5.07 2.98 30.42
CA ASP A 100 3.71 3.12 30.95
C ASP A 100 2.88 4.13 30.15
N ASN A 101 3.48 5.24 29.74
CA ASN A 101 2.83 6.23 28.91
C ASN A 101 2.69 5.74 27.46
N VAL A 102 3.62 4.93 26.95
CA VAL A 102 3.50 4.28 25.65
C VAL A 102 2.25 3.40 25.60
N ILE A 103 1.92 2.68 26.70
CA ILE A 103 0.69 1.87 26.82
C ILE A 103 -0.56 2.75 26.71
N ILE A 104 -0.60 3.85 27.47
CA ILE A 104 -1.72 4.80 27.48
C ILE A 104 -1.91 5.42 26.08
N ASP A 105 -0.81 5.91 25.51
CA ASP A 105 -0.81 6.51 24.17
C ASP A 105 -1.27 5.53 23.10
N GLN A 106 -0.95 4.24 23.23
CA GLN A 106 -1.39 3.20 22.29
C GLN A 106 -2.91 3.02 22.34
N GLN A 107 -3.52 3.07 23.52
CA GLN A 107 -4.98 2.98 23.66
C GLN A 107 -5.67 4.16 23.00
N PHE A 108 -5.21 5.40 23.28
CA PHE A 108 -5.72 6.60 22.62
C PHE A 108 -5.53 6.58 21.10
N TRP A 109 -4.39 6.06 20.65
CA TRP A 109 -4.13 5.92 19.22
C TRP A 109 -5.10 4.94 18.55
N VAL A 110 -5.39 3.77 19.16
CA VAL A 110 -6.37 2.81 18.62
C VAL A 110 -7.73 3.47 18.43
N ASP A 111 -8.20 4.23 19.45
CA ASP A 111 -9.48 4.94 19.35
C ASP A 111 -9.46 6.00 18.24
N THR A 112 -8.36 6.73 18.11
CA THR A 112 -8.16 7.73 17.07
C THR A 112 -8.13 7.10 15.68
N ARG A 113 -7.40 6.00 15.49
CA ARG A 113 -7.38 5.21 14.25
C ARG A 113 -8.80 4.74 13.88
N ASN A 114 -9.57 4.26 14.85
CA ASN A 114 -10.90 3.73 14.60
C ASN A 114 -11.90 4.82 14.15
N ARG A 115 -11.65 6.11 14.48
CA ARG A 115 -12.44 7.25 13.94
C ARG A 115 -12.27 7.42 12.43
N CYS A 116 -11.24 6.84 11.82
CA CYS A 116 -11.09 6.78 10.37
C CYS A 116 -12.27 6.09 9.65
N ALA A 117 -13.11 5.33 10.36
CA ALA A 117 -14.34 4.77 9.80
C ALA A 117 -15.28 5.82 9.19
N SER A 118 -15.24 7.05 9.73
CA SER A 118 -16.07 8.18 9.28
C SER A 118 -15.36 9.13 8.32
N ASP A 119 -14.10 8.82 7.93
CA ASP A 119 -13.36 9.65 6.96
C ASP A 119 -13.90 9.39 5.54
N PRO A 120 -13.97 10.40 4.66
CA PRO A 120 -14.36 10.22 3.25
C PRO A 120 -13.50 9.18 2.51
N VAL A 121 -12.24 8.99 2.92
CA VAL A 121 -11.32 8.00 2.37
C VAL A 121 -10.69 7.18 3.51
N PRO A 122 -11.44 6.24 4.12
CA PRO A 122 -11.03 5.55 5.34
C PRO A 122 -9.66 4.89 5.26
N LYS A 123 -9.33 4.25 4.13
CA LYS A 123 -8.02 3.62 3.91
C LYS A 123 -6.87 4.62 4.04
N THR A 124 -6.97 5.78 3.41
CA THR A 124 -5.93 6.83 3.47
C THR A 124 -5.76 7.37 4.89
N CYS A 125 -6.87 7.57 5.61
CA CYS A 125 -6.86 7.97 7.01
C CYS A 125 -6.14 6.93 7.88
N VAL A 126 -6.43 5.64 7.70
CA VAL A 126 -5.78 4.56 8.45
C VAL A 126 -4.29 4.47 8.13
N ILE A 127 -3.89 4.54 6.85
CA ILE A 127 -2.46 4.58 6.45
C ILE A 127 -1.74 5.73 7.17
N ARG A 128 -2.32 6.93 7.15
CA ARG A 128 -1.75 8.10 7.84
C ARG A 128 -1.60 7.86 9.34
N SER A 129 -2.61 7.30 9.99
CA SER A 129 -2.60 6.98 11.42
C SER A 129 -1.48 5.99 11.78
N TYR A 130 -1.29 4.93 10.99
CA TYR A 130 -0.19 3.98 11.18
C TYR A 130 1.18 4.63 10.97
N ALA A 131 1.33 5.42 9.90
CA ALA A 131 2.59 6.05 9.54
C ALA A 131 3.04 7.07 10.61
N GLU A 132 2.12 7.86 11.12
CA GLU A 132 2.39 8.79 12.21
C GLU A 132 2.75 8.06 13.51
N ARG A 133 2.01 7.00 13.88
CA ARG A 133 2.32 6.24 15.10
C ARG A 133 3.66 5.53 15.01
N ALA A 134 4.01 4.98 13.86
CA ALA A 134 5.33 4.40 13.65
C ALA A 134 6.45 5.43 13.82
N TYR A 135 6.26 6.64 13.27
CA TYR A 135 7.19 7.75 13.50
C TYR A 135 7.35 8.04 15.01
N GLN A 136 6.25 8.18 15.76
CA GLN A 136 6.28 8.47 17.20
C GLN A 136 7.04 7.40 17.99
N LEU A 137 6.76 6.12 17.76
CA LEU A 137 7.44 5.01 18.43
C LEU A 137 8.93 4.98 18.07
N ARG A 138 9.29 5.18 16.80
CA ARG A 138 10.69 5.21 16.37
C ARG A 138 11.42 6.44 16.85
N GLN A 139 10.76 7.60 16.87
CA GLN A 139 11.35 8.83 17.42
C GLN A 139 11.63 8.70 18.93
N GLY A 140 10.72 8.07 19.66
CA GLY A 140 10.78 7.96 21.11
C GLY A 140 11.71 6.88 21.64
N SER A 141 12.13 5.90 20.83
CA SER A 141 12.90 4.75 21.34
C SER A 141 14.10 4.41 20.45
N ALA A 142 15.28 4.31 21.08
CA ALA A 142 16.49 3.90 20.40
C ALA A 142 16.43 2.43 19.97
N ILE A 143 15.83 1.55 20.79
CA ILE A 143 15.65 0.12 20.46
C ILE A 143 14.76 -0.03 19.22
N VAL A 144 13.68 0.74 19.12
CA VAL A 144 12.79 0.73 17.96
C VAL A 144 13.48 1.23 16.67
N ARG A 145 14.48 2.13 16.81
CA ARG A 145 15.28 2.60 15.66
C ARG A 145 16.34 1.63 15.18
N THR A 146 16.71 0.61 15.98
CA THR A 146 17.76 -0.34 15.60
C THR A 146 17.46 -0.97 14.23
N LYS A 147 18.51 -1.20 13.48
CA LYS A 147 18.40 -1.87 12.17
C LYS A 147 18.11 -3.36 12.39
N ASP A 148 16.98 -3.79 11.90
CA ASP A 148 16.54 -5.17 11.87
C ASP A 148 16.25 -5.51 10.39
N PRO A 149 16.90 -6.50 9.77
CA PRO A 149 16.71 -6.83 8.35
C PRO A 149 15.27 -7.23 8.01
N ASP A 150 14.54 -7.78 8.98
CA ASP A 150 13.15 -8.25 8.78
C ASP A 150 12.09 -7.16 9.00
N ARG A 151 12.51 -5.94 9.29
CA ARG A 151 11.57 -4.84 9.56
C ARG A 151 10.98 -4.25 8.29
N LEU A 152 9.75 -3.77 8.41
CA LEU A 152 9.06 -3.03 7.35
C LEU A 152 9.10 -1.51 7.54
N THR A 153 9.82 -0.99 8.55
CA THR A 153 9.95 0.45 8.77
C THR A 153 11.40 0.88 8.93
N GLU A 154 11.71 2.08 8.44
CA GLU A 154 13.01 2.72 8.53
C GLU A 154 12.88 4.19 8.96
N GLY A 155 13.94 4.74 9.55
CA GLY A 155 13.99 6.13 10.02
C GLY A 155 13.60 6.28 11.50
N PRO A 156 13.24 7.51 11.95
CA PRO A 156 13.25 8.70 11.12
C PRO A 156 14.65 9.06 10.61
N VAL A 157 14.76 9.29 9.30
CA VAL A 157 15.96 9.86 8.67
C VAL A 157 15.77 11.36 8.58
N ALA A 158 16.73 12.12 9.06
CA ALA A 158 16.69 13.58 9.00
C ALA A 158 17.27 14.07 7.66
N PHE A 159 16.53 14.88 6.94
CA PHE A 159 16.95 15.52 5.70
C PHE A 159 17.09 17.03 5.88
N ARG A 160 18.21 17.56 5.46
CA ARG A 160 18.43 19.01 5.31
C ARG A 160 18.07 19.42 3.90
N CYS A 161 17.05 20.26 3.76
CA CYS A 161 16.54 20.72 2.46
C CYS A 161 16.90 22.19 2.21
N THR A 162 17.31 22.50 0.98
CA THR A 162 17.62 23.89 0.58
C THR A 162 16.39 24.78 0.71
N GLY A 163 16.56 25.95 1.33
CA GLY A 163 15.46 26.90 1.54
C GLY A 163 14.49 26.52 2.66
N LEU A 164 14.80 25.50 3.47
CA LEU A 164 14.04 25.15 4.65
C LEU A 164 14.95 25.21 5.89
N ASN A 165 14.57 26.02 6.88
CA ASN A 165 15.41 26.26 8.09
C ASN A 165 15.23 25.17 9.15
N VAL A 166 14.49 24.11 8.87
CA VAL A 166 14.23 22.98 9.75
C VAL A 166 14.51 21.67 9.01
N LEU A 167 14.85 20.64 9.75
CA LEU A 167 15.03 19.31 9.17
C LEU A 167 13.67 18.70 8.85
N VAL A 168 13.64 17.90 7.79
CA VAL A 168 12.51 17.03 7.44
C VAL A 168 12.83 15.61 7.92
N ALA A 169 12.10 15.12 8.90
CA ALA A 169 12.22 13.76 9.37
C ALA A 169 11.34 12.83 8.51
N ALA A 170 11.93 11.82 7.91
CA ALA A 170 11.26 10.85 7.06
C ALA A 170 11.24 9.47 7.72
N THR A 171 10.04 8.90 7.89
CA THR A 171 9.85 7.51 8.33
C THR A 171 9.17 6.73 7.22
N PHE A 172 9.82 5.67 6.79
CA PHE A 172 9.39 4.86 5.65
C PHE A 172 8.74 3.56 6.11
N PHE A 173 7.65 3.16 5.44
CA PHE A 173 7.18 1.78 5.39
C PHE A 173 7.65 1.17 4.08
N ILE A 174 8.46 0.10 4.17
CA ILE A 174 9.02 -0.65 3.04
C ILE A 174 8.01 -1.75 2.64
N THR A 175 6.80 -1.32 2.31
CA THR A 175 5.69 -2.15 1.83
C THR A 175 5.54 -2.03 0.32
N GLN A 176 4.58 -2.75 -0.29
CA GLN A 176 4.24 -2.61 -1.70
C GLN A 176 2.75 -2.26 -1.84
N PRO A 177 2.41 -1.01 -2.20
CA PRO A 177 3.28 0.15 -2.37
C PRO A 177 3.88 0.65 -1.04
N GLY A 178 5.04 1.31 -1.11
CA GLY A 178 5.67 1.93 0.03
C GLY A 178 4.94 3.17 0.51
N VAL A 179 5.18 3.55 1.77
CA VAL A 179 4.59 4.76 2.38
C VAL A 179 5.70 5.53 3.09
N VAL A 180 5.70 6.86 2.98
CA VAL A 180 6.58 7.72 3.77
C VAL A 180 5.76 8.72 4.58
N TYR A 181 6.10 8.86 5.85
CA TYR A 181 5.64 9.93 6.72
C TYR A 181 6.76 10.97 6.84
N LEU A 182 6.44 12.21 6.45
CA LEU A 182 7.33 13.35 6.55
C LEU A 182 6.87 14.28 7.66
N LYS A 183 7.80 14.70 8.51
CA LYS A 183 7.56 15.63 9.61
C LYS A 183 8.59 16.76 9.58
N TRP A 184 8.12 18.02 9.60
CA TRP A 184 8.98 19.20 9.72
C TRP A 184 8.24 20.29 10.51
N ALA A 185 8.92 20.91 11.44
CA ALA A 185 8.29 21.83 12.39
C ALA A 185 6.97 21.26 12.95
N ASN A 186 5.88 21.98 12.83
CA ASN A 186 4.55 21.55 13.27
C ASN A 186 3.70 20.93 12.15
N THR A 187 4.31 20.63 10.99
CA THR A 187 3.61 20.09 9.81
C THR A 187 4.02 18.66 9.57
N SER A 188 3.09 17.85 9.07
CA SER A 188 3.38 16.49 8.62
C SER A 188 2.49 16.11 7.43
N ILE A 189 2.98 15.15 6.65
CA ILE A 189 2.22 14.56 5.53
C ILE A 189 2.60 13.09 5.37
N THR A 190 1.63 12.29 4.97
CA THR A 190 1.87 10.90 4.56
C THR A 190 1.73 10.81 3.05
N LEU A 191 2.74 10.25 2.40
CA LEU A 191 2.80 10.09 0.95
C LEU A 191 2.87 8.61 0.60
N ASN A 192 2.28 8.24 -0.54
CA ASN A 192 2.30 6.88 -1.06
C ASN A 192 3.29 6.78 -2.21
N GLN A 193 3.99 5.66 -2.27
CA GLN A 193 4.90 5.35 -3.38
C GLN A 193 4.13 5.25 -4.68
N VAL A 194 4.74 5.81 -5.73
CA VAL A 194 4.29 5.66 -7.12
C VAL A 194 5.43 5.10 -7.97
N GLN A 195 5.08 4.58 -9.15
CA GLN A 195 6.07 4.08 -10.08
C GLN A 195 7.05 5.20 -10.50
N SER A 196 8.33 4.89 -10.54
CA SER A 196 9.42 5.77 -10.95
C SER A 196 10.50 4.97 -11.63
N ASP A 197 11.10 5.52 -12.68
CA ASP A 197 12.19 4.85 -13.42
C ASP A 197 13.52 4.93 -12.68
N VAL A 198 13.69 5.92 -11.81
CA VAL A 198 14.89 6.12 -11.00
C VAL A 198 14.49 6.50 -9.58
N GLY A 199 15.15 5.88 -8.59
CA GLY A 199 14.88 6.14 -7.18
C GLY A 199 13.46 5.75 -6.75
N ILE A 200 13.07 6.22 -5.57
CA ILE A 200 11.75 5.95 -4.99
C ILE A 200 10.97 7.27 -4.90
N ARG A 201 9.84 7.33 -5.58
CA ARG A 201 9.00 8.53 -5.60
C ARG A 201 7.73 8.31 -4.79
N TYR A 202 7.43 9.29 -3.93
CA TYR A 202 6.23 9.33 -3.12
C TYR A 202 5.43 10.59 -3.45
N ILE A 203 4.09 10.45 -3.52
CA ILE A 203 3.17 11.56 -3.73
C ILE A 203 2.00 11.50 -2.75
N GLY A 204 1.42 12.66 -2.48
CA GLY A 204 0.22 12.80 -1.67
C GLY A 204 -0.33 14.21 -1.76
N LYS A 205 -1.48 14.41 -1.15
CA LYS A 205 -2.14 15.73 -1.09
C LYS A 205 -2.89 15.92 0.21
N ASP A 206 -3.03 17.16 0.61
CA ASP A 206 -3.95 17.62 1.66
C ASP A 206 -4.78 18.80 1.16
N ALA A 207 -5.40 19.52 2.08
CA ALA A 207 -6.19 20.72 1.77
C ALA A 207 -5.36 21.88 1.18
N LEU A 208 -4.03 21.89 1.41
CA LEU A 208 -3.11 22.91 0.91
C LEU A 208 -2.64 22.60 -0.53
N GLY A 209 -2.72 21.34 -0.96
CA GLY A 209 -2.34 20.93 -2.31
C GLY A 209 -1.50 19.66 -2.34
N SER A 210 -0.70 19.51 -3.41
CA SER A 210 0.07 18.31 -3.69
C SER A 210 1.50 18.39 -3.14
N TYR A 211 1.98 17.25 -2.63
CA TYR A 211 3.35 17.05 -2.16
C TYR A 211 4.02 15.95 -2.95
N SER A 212 5.33 16.04 -3.10
CA SER A 212 6.15 14.95 -3.61
C SER A 212 7.47 14.84 -2.85
N PHE A 213 7.93 13.62 -2.67
CA PHE A 213 9.24 13.31 -2.11
C PHE A 213 9.88 12.24 -2.98
N TRP A 214 11.01 12.56 -3.59
CA TRP A 214 11.70 11.68 -4.51
C TRP A 214 13.10 11.39 -3.95
N GLN A 215 13.32 10.18 -3.48
CA GLN A 215 14.56 9.76 -2.84
C GLN A 215 15.44 8.97 -3.81
N THR A 216 16.74 9.28 -3.77
CA THR A 216 17.79 8.51 -4.42
C THR A 216 18.95 8.40 -3.44
N ASP A 217 19.20 7.23 -2.90
CA ASP A 217 20.21 6.99 -1.86
C ASP A 217 20.07 7.96 -0.67
N ASN A 218 21.13 8.74 -0.41
CA ASN A 218 21.19 9.72 0.69
C ASN A 218 20.66 11.11 0.29
N THR A 219 20.08 11.24 -0.89
CA THR A 219 19.52 12.51 -1.38
C THR A 219 18.02 12.38 -1.65
N ALA A 220 17.33 13.51 -1.60
CA ALA A 220 15.93 13.58 -2.01
C ALA A 220 15.60 14.92 -2.64
N VAL A 221 14.52 14.95 -3.40
CA VAL A 221 13.87 16.18 -3.85
C VAL A 221 12.52 16.25 -3.15
N PHE A 222 12.33 17.28 -2.35
CA PHE A 222 11.07 17.53 -1.65
C PHE A 222 10.34 18.72 -2.24
N GLN A 223 9.06 18.57 -2.55
CA GLN A 223 8.20 19.65 -3.00
C GLN A 223 6.92 19.67 -2.17
N LYS A 224 6.59 20.84 -1.66
CA LYS A 224 5.33 21.14 -0.96
C LYS A 224 4.47 22.11 -1.77
N PRO A 225 3.18 22.24 -1.51
CA PRO A 225 2.29 23.16 -2.21
C PRO A 225 2.84 24.59 -2.21
N GLY A 226 2.75 25.26 -3.36
CA GLY A 226 3.18 26.66 -3.51
C GLY A 226 4.69 26.91 -3.41
N SER A 227 5.53 25.85 -3.38
CA SER A 227 6.99 26.00 -3.35
C SER A 227 7.65 25.40 -4.60
N VAL A 228 8.85 25.88 -4.88
CA VAL A 228 9.76 25.19 -5.81
C VAL A 228 10.27 23.90 -5.18
N ALA A 229 10.72 22.96 -6.00
CA ALA A 229 11.35 21.74 -5.53
C ALA A 229 12.65 22.06 -4.78
N MET A 230 12.84 21.43 -3.63
CA MET A 230 13.99 21.61 -2.74
C MET A 230 14.88 20.39 -2.79
N SER A 231 16.18 20.58 -3.05
CA SER A 231 17.16 19.49 -2.91
C SER A 231 17.43 19.24 -1.43
N CYS A 232 17.42 17.98 -1.03
CA CYS A 232 17.62 17.54 0.33
C CYS A 232 18.76 16.52 0.41
N THR A 233 19.54 16.56 1.50
CA THR A 233 20.57 15.56 1.81
C THR A 233 20.30 14.98 3.18
N ALA A 234 20.41 13.66 3.32
CA ALA A 234 20.27 12.99 4.60
C ALA A 234 21.41 13.37 5.52
N GLU A 235 21.09 13.73 6.76
CA GLU A 235 22.09 13.92 7.82
C GLU A 235 22.69 12.56 8.20
N PRO A 236 23.98 12.51 8.55
CA PRO A 236 24.58 11.29 9.07
C PRO A 236 23.81 10.77 10.28
N ALA A 237 23.67 9.46 10.40
CA ALA A 237 23.15 8.85 11.62
C ALA A 237 24.13 9.13 12.76
N GLY A 238 23.68 9.82 13.82
CA GLY A 238 24.44 10.09 15.03
C GLY A 238 24.58 8.85 15.93
#